data_7b73f8e575420ceaac5040097cbbb1a9
#
_entry.id   7b73f8e575420ceaac5040097cbbb1a9
#
_cell.length_a   1.000
_cell.length_b   1.000
_cell.length_c   1.000
_cell.angle_alpha   90.00
_cell.angle_beta   90.00
_cell.angle_gamma   90.00
#
_symmetry.space_group_name_H-M   'P 1'
#
loop_
_entity.id
_entity.type
_entity.pdbx_description
1 polymer ?
#
loop_
_entity_poly.entity_id
_entity_poly.type
_entity_poly.pdbx_seq_one_letter_code
_entity_poly.pdbx_strand_id
1 'polypeptide(L)'
;AERRVSKTYLAVIEGTPEHDHWTVYTPLGFDRNSAIRLKMGPGELPAETRFTVRRRGTQRTLVEAQPMTGRQHQIRVHLQMSGHPITGDKLYGGDDSLFIASRTRALTPDEVALIGHTRHALHAQSLELPLASGALHVSTMLPEDLEALLE
;
A
#
# COMPACT_ATOMS: atom_id res chain seq x y z
N ALA A 1 13.55 26.51 2.88
CA ALA A 1 12.78 25.27 3.01
C ALA A 1 13.07 24.39 1.81
N GLU A 2 13.66 23.21 2.02
CA GLU A 2 13.83 22.23 0.95
C GLU A 2 12.46 21.87 0.40
N ARG A 3 12.21 22.15 -0.87
CA ARG A 3 11.01 21.71 -1.59
C ARG A 3 11.14 20.21 -1.81
N ARG A 4 10.42 19.42 -1.00
CA ARG A 4 10.43 17.96 -1.10
C ARG A 4 9.52 17.48 -2.22
N VAL A 5 9.94 16.40 -2.87
CA VAL A 5 9.09 15.64 -3.78
C VAL A 5 7.90 15.10 -3.00
N SER A 6 6.68 15.43 -3.43
CA SER A 6 5.45 14.90 -2.85
C SER A 6 4.90 13.79 -3.74
N LYS A 7 4.54 12.67 -3.14
CA LYS A 7 3.97 11.50 -3.82
C LYS A 7 2.64 11.13 -3.20
N THR A 8 1.66 10.87 -4.04
CA THR A 8 0.35 10.39 -3.62
C THR A 8 0.06 9.06 -4.29
N TYR A 9 -0.39 8.10 -3.50
CA TYR A 9 -0.79 6.77 -3.96
C TYR A 9 -2.27 6.55 -3.68
N LEU A 10 -2.90 5.73 -4.52
CA LEU A 10 -4.21 5.16 -4.25
C LEU A 10 -4.04 3.66 -3.96
N ALA A 11 -4.75 3.17 -2.96
CA ALA A 11 -4.77 1.77 -2.60
C ALA A 11 -6.20 1.29 -2.38
N VAL A 12 -6.52 0.11 -2.89
CA VAL A 12 -7.73 -0.62 -2.49
C VAL A 12 -7.35 -1.55 -1.35
N ILE A 13 -7.98 -1.36 -0.20
CA ILE A 13 -7.68 -2.10 1.03
C ILE A 13 -8.85 -2.99 1.46
N GLU A 14 -8.57 -4.05 2.18
CA GLU A 14 -9.57 -4.93 2.76
C GLU A 14 -10.26 -4.26 3.95
N GLY A 15 -11.58 -4.39 3.99
CA GLY A 15 -12.41 -3.86 5.05
C GLY A 15 -12.73 -2.38 4.92
N THR A 16 -13.32 -1.86 6.00
CA THR A 16 -13.82 -0.49 6.08
C THR A 16 -13.22 0.19 7.30
N PRO A 17 -12.24 1.08 7.15
CA PRO A 17 -11.69 1.84 8.27
C PRO A 17 -12.77 2.63 9.00
N GLU A 18 -12.66 2.69 10.32
CA GLU A 18 -13.60 3.45 11.16
C GLU A 18 -13.50 4.96 10.94
N HIS A 19 -12.27 5.45 10.73
CA HIS A 19 -11.98 6.86 10.56
C HIS A 19 -11.78 7.22 9.09
N ASP A 20 -12.10 8.47 8.71
CA ASP A 20 -11.85 8.99 7.37
C ASP A 20 -10.38 9.37 7.14
N HIS A 21 -9.66 9.64 8.22
CA HIS A 21 -8.25 10.01 8.21
C HIS A 21 -7.51 9.32 9.35
N TRP A 22 -6.30 8.82 9.08
CA TRP A 22 -5.39 8.38 10.14
C TRP A 22 -3.95 8.49 9.67
N THR A 23 -3.04 8.50 10.63
CA THR A 23 -1.60 8.51 10.36
C THR A 23 -0.92 7.38 11.11
N VAL A 24 0.00 6.70 10.44
CA VAL A 24 0.82 5.64 11.04
C VAL A 24 2.24 6.16 11.16
N TYR A 25 2.77 6.13 12.39
CA TYR A 25 4.13 6.55 12.73
C TYR A 25 5.06 5.39 13.10
N THR A 26 4.59 4.16 13.01
CA THR A 26 5.38 2.99 13.41
C THR A 26 6.69 2.93 12.63
N PRO A 27 7.85 2.98 13.29
CA PRO A 27 9.13 2.81 12.64
C PRO A 27 9.25 1.43 11.99
N LEU A 28 9.97 1.34 10.88
CA LEU A 28 10.08 0.15 10.07
C LEU A 28 11.50 -0.42 10.06
N GLY A 29 11.60 -1.72 9.84
CA GLY A 29 12.85 -2.46 9.65
C GLY A 29 12.56 -3.80 8.98
N PHE A 30 13.60 -4.58 8.74
CA PHE A 30 13.40 -5.94 8.23
C PHE A 30 12.74 -6.82 9.28
N ASP A 31 11.73 -7.59 8.86
CA ASP A 31 11.05 -8.56 9.73
C ASP A 31 11.97 -9.77 9.98
N ARG A 32 12.56 -9.81 11.17
CA ARG A 32 13.46 -10.88 11.60
C ARG A 32 12.75 -12.21 11.87
N ASN A 33 11.43 -12.21 11.98
CA ASN A 33 10.62 -13.41 12.20
C ASN A 33 10.15 -14.05 10.89
N SER A 34 10.35 -13.40 9.75
CA SER A 34 10.00 -13.94 8.44
C SER A 34 11.18 -14.61 7.77
N ALA A 35 10.93 -15.73 7.09
CA ALA A 35 11.90 -16.36 6.20
C ALA A 35 12.16 -15.53 4.92
N ILE A 36 11.31 -14.55 4.65
CA ILE A 36 11.40 -13.67 3.48
C ILE A 36 12.27 -12.46 3.83
N ARG A 37 13.51 -12.45 3.39
CA ARG A 37 14.52 -11.43 3.74
C ARG A 37 14.10 -9.98 3.41
N LEU A 38 13.26 -9.80 2.38
CA LEU A 38 12.82 -8.46 1.95
C LEU A 38 11.58 -7.96 2.70
N LYS A 39 10.95 -8.81 3.52
CA LYS A 39 9.77 -8.44 4.28
C LYS A 39 10.11 -7.42 5.35
N MET A 40 9.26 -6.41 5.45
CA MET A 40 9.38 -5.34 6.43
C MET A 40 8.38 -5.55 7.58
N GLY A 41 8.72 -5.04 8.74
CA GLY A 41 7.90 -5.03 9.93
C GLY A 41 8.25 -3.86 10.83
N PRO A 42 7.80 -3.86 12.10
CA PRO A 42 8.25 -2.87 13.08
C PRO A 42 9.77 -2.88 13.23
N GLY A 43 10.37 -1.70 13.32
CA GLY A 43 11.83 -1.57 13.41
C GLY A 43 12.27 -0.21 13.95
N GLU A 44 13.44 0.26 13.53
CA GLU A 44 14.07 1.46 14.07
C GLU A 44 14.09 2.65 13.10
N LEU A 45 13.79 2.44 11.81
CA LEU A 45 13.80 3.49 10.80
C LEU A 45 12.52 4.33 10.91
N PRO A 46 12.59 5.61 11.27
CA PRO A 46 11.40 6.47 11.36
C PRO A 46 10.60 6.42 10.06
N ALA A 47 9.30 6.26 10.17
CA ALA A 47 8.38 6.20 9.07
C ALA A 47 7.07 6.89 9.42
N GLU A 48 6.49 7.62 8.45
CA GLU A 48 5.20 8.29 8.59
C GLU A 48 4.44 8.15 7.29
N THR A 49 3.20 7.64 7.38
CA THR A 49 2.26 7.60 6.26
C THR A 49 0.91 8.15 6.70
N ARG A 50 0.36 9.07 5.91
CA ARG A 50 -0.97 9.64 6.11
C ARG A 50 -1.95 9.00 5.16
N PHE A 51 -3.10 8.56 5.69
CA PHE A 51 -4.16 7.93 4.94
C PHE A 51 -5.45 8.75 4.98
N THR A 52 -6.15 8.80 3.85
CA THR A 52 -7.46 9.44 3.70
C THR A 52 -8.38 8.51 2.94
N VAL A 53 -9.55 8.21 3.48
CA VAL A 53 -10.59 7.46 2.78
C VAL A 53 -11.12 8.30 1.62
N ARG A 54 -11.14 7.72 0.41
CA ARG A 54 -11.71 8.34 -0.78
C ARG A 54 -13.08 7.78 -1.12
N ARG A 55 -13.26 6.47 -1.02
CA ARG A 55 -14.53 5.82 -1.28
C ARG A 55 -14.63 4.49 -0.52
N ARG A 56 -15.73 4.27 0.17
CA ARG A 56 -16.06 2.99 0.81
C ARG A 56 -16.91 2.16 -0.14
N GLY A 57 -16.44 0.95 -0.45
CA GLY A 57 -17.25 -0.10 -1.07
C GLY A 57 -17.92 -0.98 -0.02
N THR A 58 -18.46 -2.11 -0.44
CA THR A 58 -19.17 -3.04 0.45
C THR A 58 -18.20 -3.79 1.38
N GLN A 59 -17.07 -4.24 0.87
CA GLN A 59 -16.08 -5.03 1.61
C GLN A 59 -14.68 -4.42 1.57
N ARG A 60 -14.46 -3.43 0.70
CA ARG A 60 -13.18 -2.79 0.43
C ARG A 60 -13.30 -1.29 0.43
N THR A 61 -12.20 -0.62 0.59
CA THR A 61 -12.16 0.83 0.64
C THR A 61 -11.02 1.34 -0.24
N LEU A 62 -11.30 2.39 -1.01
CA LEU A 62 -10.28 3.16 -1.70
C LEU A 62 -9.72 4.20 -0.75
N VAL A 63 -8.42 4.16 -0.52
CA VAL A 63 -7.71 5.14 0.31
C VAL A 63 -6.61 5.83 -0.48
N GLU A 64 -6.40 7.09 -0.17
CA GLU A 64 -5.20 7.83 -0.57
C GLU A 64 -4.13 7.66 0.49
N ALA A 65 -2.90 7.40 0.07
CA ALA A 65 -1.74 7.28 0.93
C ALA A 65 -0.69 8.32 0.55
N GLN A 66 -0.26 9.11 1.52
CA GLN A 66 0.84 10.06 1.41
C GLN A 66 2.00 9.62 2.30
N PRO A 67 3.04 8.98 1.74
CA PRO A 67 4.22 8.63 2.51
C PRO A 67 5.06 9.89 2.73
N MET A 68 5.25 10.27 3.99
CA MET A 68 6.08 11.41 4.40
C MET A 68 7.56 11.01 4.47
N THR A 69 7.84 9.72 4.55
CA THR A 69 9.14 9.06 4.46
C THR A 69 9.10 8.03 3.35
N GLY A 70 10.24 7.47 2.96
CA GLY A 70 10.34 6.55 1.81
C GLY A 70 10.97 5.20 2.16
N ARG A 71 10.47 4.50 3.20
CA ARG A 71 10.99 3.18 3.56
C ARG A 71 10.45 2.10 2.62
N GLN A 72 11.23 1.04 2.45
CA GLN A 72 10.82 -0.11 1.63
C GLN A 72 9.45 -0.64 2.07
N HIS A 73 8.54 -0.88 1.13
CA HIS A 73 7.18 -1.38 1.37
C HIS A 73 6.33 -0.57 2.36
N GLN A 74 6.70 0.66 2.64
CA GLN A 74 6.15 1.46 3.75
C GLN A 74 4.62 1.50 3.77
N ILE A 75 3.97 1.86 2.65
CA ILE A 75 2.50 1.96 2.57
C ILE A 75 1.86 0.59 2.84
N ARG A 76 2.40 -0.47 2.24
CA ARG A 76 1.89 -1.84 2.36
C ARG A 76 1.93 -2.34 3.81
N VAL A 77 3.06 -2.14 4.48
CA VAL A 77 3.26 -2.54 5.89
C VAL A 77 2.38 -1.72 6.82
N HIS A 78 2.33 -0.40 6.65
CA HIS A 78 1.51 0.47 7.49
C HIS A 78 0.01 0.17 7.36
N LEU A 79 -0.47 -0.20 6.16
CA LEU A 79 -1.85 -0.64 5.97
C LEU A 79 -2.13 -1.99 6.62
N GLN A 80 -1.20 -2.94 6.52
CA GLN A 80 -1.31 -4.21 7.26
C GLN A 80 -1.38 -3.97 8.78
N MET A 81 -0.50 -3.13 9.32
CA MET A 81 -0.49 -2.77 10.75
C MET A 81 -1.77 -2.07 11.20
N SER A 82 -2.43 -1.35 10.30
CA SER A 82 -3.73 -0.72 10.54
C SER A 82 -4.90 -1.71 10.53
N GLY A 83 -4.66 -3.00 10.23
CA GLY A 83 -5.69 -4.03 10.10
C GLY A 83 -6.39 -4.04 8.75
N HIS A 84 -5.89 -3.29 7.78
CA HIS A 84 -6.47 -3.12 6.45
C HIS A 84 -5.42 -3.36 5.35
N PRO A 85 -4.96 -4.61 5.13
CA PRO A 85 -3.96 -4.89 4.11
C PRO A 85 -4.48 -4.52 2.72
N ILE A 86 -3.54 -4.24 1.81
CA ILE A 86 -3.88 -3.97 0.41
C ILE A 86 -4.42 -5.25 -0.24
N THR A 87 -5.54 -5.13 -0.94
CA THR A 87 -6.12 -6.22 -1.74
C THR A 87 -5.09 -6.74 -2.75
N GLY A 88 -4.91 -8.05 -2.81
CA GLY A 88 -3.96 -8.69 -3.73
C GLY A 88 -2.49 -8.67 -3.27
N ASP A 89 -2.21 -8.23 -2.05
CA ASP A 89 -0.84 -8.20 -1.53
C ASP A 89 -0.39 -9.58 -1.07
N LYS A 90 0.47 -10.23 -1.86
CA LYS A 90 0.98 -11.58 -1.59
C LYS A 90 1.89 -11.66 -0.36
N LEU A 91 2.51 -10.53 0.02
CA LEU A 91 3.49 -10.50 1.11
C LEU A 91 2.86 -10.04 2.44
N TYR A 92 1.89 -9.12 2.38
CA TYR A 92 1.29 -8.52 3.58
C TYR A 92 -0.22 -8.82 3.71
N GLY A 93 -0.85 -9.42 2.72
CA GLY A 93 -2.27 -9.76 2.72
C GLY A 93 -2.61 -11.13 3.30
N GLY A 94 -1.62 -11.94 3.63
CA GLY A 94 -1.79 -13.29 4.17
C GLY A 94 -0.51 -13.78 4.83
N ASP A 95 -0.34 -15.09 4.92
CA ASP A 95 0.90 -15.69 5.39
C ASP A 95 1.98 -15.70 4.28
N ASP A 96 3.21 -16.00 4.68
CA ASP A 96 4.37 -15.99 3.78
C ASP A 96 4.31 -17.07 2.67
N SER A 97 3.47 -18.10 2.82
CA SER A 97 3.37 -19.22 1.88
C SER A 97 2.92 -18.79 0.49
N LEU A 98 1.97 -17.85 0.41
CA LEU A 98 1.47 -17.32 -0.88
C LEU A 98 2.55 -16.54 -1.63
N PHE A 99 3.34 -15.75 -0.92
CA PHE A 99 4.47 -15.06 -1.53
C PHE A 99 5.52 -16.05 -2.03
N ILE A 100 5.90 -17.05 -1.22
CA ILE A 100 6.88 -18.08 -1.58
C ILE A 100 6.38 -18.84 -2.81
N ALA A 101 5.13 -19.30 -2.81
CA ALA A 101 4.54 -20.00 -3.96
C ALA A 101 4.57 -19.15 -5.24
N SER A 102 4.25 -17.87 -5.14
CA SER A 102 4.24 -16.95 -6.29
C SER A 102 5.61 -16.73 -6.94
N ARG A 103 6.69 -17.07 -6.24
CA ARG A 103 8.06 -16.95 -6.77
C ARG A 103 8.47 -18.10 -7.69
N THR A 104 7.78 -19.23 -7.61
CA THR A 104 8.11 -20.46 -8.36
C THR A 104 7.02 -20.83 -9.37
N ARG A 105 5.79 -20.39 -9.19
CA ARG A 105 4.66 -20.67 -10.07
C ARG A 105 3.60 -19.56 -9.99
N ALA A 106 2.66 -19.57 -10.93
CA ALA A 106 1.45 -18.77 -10.80
C ALA A 106 0.61 -19.25 -9.62
N LEU A 107 -0.07 -18.33 -8.93
CA LEU A 107 -1.05 -18.68 -7.91
C LEU A 107 -2.29 -19.30 -8.57
N THR A 108 -2.90 -20.27 -7.90
CA THR A 108 -4.17 -20.85 -8.32
C THR A 108 -5.31 -19.83 -8.14
N PRO A 109 -6.46 -20.02 -8.81
CA PRO A 109 -7.64 -19.17 -8.59
C PRO A 109 -8.07 -19.08 -7.13
N ASP A 110 -8.01 -20.19 -6.37
CA ASP A 110 -8.34 -20.22 -4.95
C ASP A 110 -7.35 -19.42 -4.11
N GLU A 111 -6.06 -19.54 -4.41
CA GLU A 111 -5.02 -18.74 -3.74
C GLU A 111 -5.16 -17.24 -4.04
N VAL A 112 -5.53 -16.88 -5.27
CA VAL A 112 -5.84 -15.48 -5.64
C VAL A 112 -7.08 -15.00 -4.90
N ALA A 113 -8.10 -15.82 -4.75
CA ALA A 113 -9.32 -15.47 -4.03
C ALA A 113 -9.05 -15.15 -2.54
N LEU A 114 -8.08 -15.83 -1.91
CA LEU A 114 -7.68 -15.56 -0.52
C LEU A 114 -7.14 -14.13 -0.30
N ILE A 115 -6.46 -13.57 -1.28
CA ILE A 115 -5.89 -12.21 -1.21
C ILE A 115 -6.68 -11.17 -2.00
N GLY A 116 -7.65 -11.61 -2.79
CA GLY A 116 -8.64 -10.77 -3.46
C GLY A 116 -8.28 -10.24 -4.84
N HIS A 117 -7.03 -10.33 -5.29
CA HIS A 117 -6.61 -9.87 -6.62
C HIS A 117 -5.26 -10.49 -7.03
N THR A 118 -4.96 -10.49 -8.33
CA THR A 118 -3.72 -11.07 -8.87
C THR A 118 -2.46 -10.24 -8.59
N ARG A 119 -2.61 -8.94 -8.40
CA ARG A 119 -1.54 -8.00 -8.00
C ARG A 119 -1.98 -7.15 -6.81
N HIS A 120 -1.04 -6.61 -6.06
CA HIS A 120 -1.41 -5.67 -4.99
C HIS A 120 -2.02 -4.40 -5.58
N ALA A 121 -3.17 -4.01 -5.06
CA ALA A 121 -3.97 -2.89 -5.55
C ALA A 121 -3.42 -1.55 -5.04
N LEU A 122 -2.18 -1.24 -5.40
CA LEU A 122 -1.47 -0.01 -5.08
C LEU A 122 -1.07 0.70 -6.37
N HIS A 123 -1.45 1.96 -6.50
CA HIS A 123 -1.24 2.77 -7.69
C HIS A 123 -0.59 4.11 -7.33
N ALA A 124 0.53 4.42 -7.97
CA ALA A 124 1.16 5.74 -7.87
C ALA A 124 0.32 6.73 -8.68
N GLN A 125 -0.47 7.56 -7.98
CA GLN A 125 -1.43 8.45 -8.63
C GLN A 125 -0.82 9.77 -9.05
N SER A 126 -0.04 10.41 -8.18
CA SER A 126 0.51 11.72 -8.51
C SER A 126 1.90 11.93 -7.93
N LEU A 127 2.62 12.80 -8.61
CA LEU A 127 3.95 13.23 -8.24
C LEU A 127 4.03 14.74 -8.40
N GLU A 128 4.48 15.44 -7.39
CA GLU A 128 4.83 16.85 -7.45
C GLU A 128 6.34 17.00 -7.27
N LEU A 129 6.97 17.56 -8.29
CA LEU A 129 8.42 17.81 -8.34
C LEU A 129 8.66 19.32 -8.22
N PRO A 130 9.38 19.76 -7.19
CA PRO A 130 9.82 21.16 -7.11
C PRO A 130 10.91 21.42 -8.15
N LEU A 131 10.70 22.40 -9.01
CA LEU A 131 11.64 22.88 -10.01
C LEU A 131 12.08 24.31 -9.66
N ALA A 132 13.21 24.77 -10.23
CA ALA A 132 13.67 26.14 -10.06
C ALA A 132 12.67 27.16 -10.59
N SER A 133 11.90 26.80 -11.63
CA SER A 133 10.89 27.63 -12.29
C SER A 133 9.46 27.46 -11.75
N GLY A 134 9.26 26.64 -10.72
CA GLY A 134 7.93 26.32 -10.18
C GLY A 134 7.83 24.86 -9.75
N ALA A 135 6.62 24.27 -9.83
CA ALA A 135 6.40 22.86 -9.55
C ALA A 135 5.86 22.14 -10.79
N LEU A 136 6.38 20.96 -11.07
CA LEU A 136 5.79 20.04 -12.04
C LEU A 136 4.85 19.09 -11.31
N HIS A 137 3.60 19.06 -11.70
CA HIS A 137 2.60 18.11 -11.22
C HIS A 137 2.25 17.11 -12.32
N VAL A 138 2.35 15.81 -12.01
CA VAL A 138 1.95 14.72 -12.89
C VAL A 138 0.97 13.84 -12.15
N SER A 139 -0.13 13.48 -12.79
CA SER A 139 -1.14 12.58 -12.21
C SER A 139 -1.67 11.59 -13.24
N THR A 140 -2.23 10.49 -12.75
CA THR A 140 -2.83 9.43 -13.55
C THR A 140 -4.12 8.93 -12.88
N MET A 141 -5.02 8.35 -13.67
CA MET A 141 -6.28 7.82 -13.17
C MET A 141 -6.08 6.45 -12.50
N LEU A 142 -7.01 6.08 -11.63
CA LEU A 142 -7.05 4.74 -11.06
C LEU A 142 -7.29 3.72 -12.18
N PRO A 143 -6.48 2.64 -12.27
CA PRO A 143 -6.69 1.58 -13.24
C PRO A 143 -8.05 0.88 -13.08
N GLU A 144 -8.66 0.48 -14.20
CA GLU A 144 -9.99 -0.16 -14.22
C GLU A 144 -10.07 -1.45 -13.40
N ASP A 145 -9.02 -2.26 -13.40
CA ASP A 145 -8.97 -3.49 -12.59
C ASP A 145 -9.00 -3.21 -11.08
N LEU A 146 -8.47 -2.07 -10.63
CA LEU A 146 -8.56 -1.63 -9.24
C LEU A 146 -9.92 -0.97 -8.94
N GLU A 147 -10.46 -0.23 -9.88
CA GLU A 147 -11.80 0.36 -9.77
C GLU A 147 -12.86 -0.72 -9.55
N ALA A 148 -12.80 -1.82 -10.31
CA ALA A 148 -13.72 -2.95 -10.22
C ALA A 148 -13.71 -3.65 -8.84
N LEU A 149 -12.66 -3.50 -8.03
CA LEU A 149 -12.57 -4.10 -6.69
C LEU A 149 -13.48 -3.41 -5.67
N LEU A 150 -14.04 -2.26 -5.99
CA LEU A 150 -14.83 -1.43 -5.08
C LEU A 150 -16.35 -1.64 -5.25
N GLU A 151 -16.77 -2.41 -6.23
CA GLU A 151 -18.19 -2.70 -6.55
C GLU A 151 -18.86 -3.69 -5.57
#